data_0ed1431b3325f88cb2c43f5776f3265e
#
_entry.id   0ed1431b3325f88cb2c43f5776f3265e
#
_cell.length_a   1.000
_cell.length_b   1.000
_cell.length_c   1.000
_cell.angle_alpha   90.00
_cell.angle_beta   90.00
_cell.angle_gamma   90.00
#
_symmetry.space_group_name_H-M   'P 1'
#
loop_
_entity.id
_entity.type
_entity.pdbx_description
1 polymer ?
#
loop_
_entity_poly.entity_id
_entity_poly.type
_entity_poly.pdbx_seq_one_letter_code
_entity_poly.pdbx_strand_id
1 'polypeptide(L)'
;EHEFMDIDTLRLRALDSKADAVQLRAVLYTTNRSTSPTIFLLSASVADRAAPLAPETGWTAGPWVRDLDVPGRSQMTEQARFARDICSPASLSMAMAFWGRSPLTADTAAAVQDRRTKKYGDWPFNTAWAARSGLRAWVSYLDSIAGLQDEIAAGFPVVVSISFEAGGLDGSPLKRTRGHLLVVRGFTSFGDVIVNDPAAPDASTTRRVYRREQFRKAWLGN
;
A
#
# COMPACT_ATOMS: atom_id res chain seq x y z
N GLU A 1 -23.13 12.46 15.73
CA GLU A 1 -22.07 11.47 15.39
C GLU A 1 -20.94 12.20 14.67
N HIS A 2 -19.78 12.30 15.31
CA HIS A 2 -18.61 13.05 14.84
C HIS A 2 -17.55 12.17 14.17
N GLU A 3 -17.78 10.86 14.13
CA GLU A 3 -16.86 9.87 13.58
C GLU A 3 -17.57 8.91 12.63
N PHE A 4 -16.86 8.34 11.67
CA PHE A 4 -17.36 7.28 10.80
C PHE A 4 -16.22 6.38 10.34
N MET A 5 -16.55 5.12 10.08
CA MET A 5 -15.64 4.17 9.49
C MET A 5 -15.78 4.21 7.97
N ASP A 6 -14.70 4.56 7.29
CA ASP A 6 -14.58 4.51 5.84
C ASP A 6 -13.69 3.31 5.47
N ILE A 7 -14.35 2.19 5.16
CA ILE A 7 -13.75 0.89 4.88
C ILE A 7 -12.91 0.40 6.07
N ASP A 8 -11.66 0.82 6.18
CA ASP A 8 -10.66 0.42 7.17
C ASP A 8 -10.09 1.61 7.96
N THR A 9 -10.59 2.81 7.70
CA THR A 9 -10.09 4.05 8.30
C THR A 9 -11.17 4.70 9.16
N LEU A 10 -10.90 4.89 10.45
CA LEU A 10 -11.72 5.71 11.33
C LEU A 10 -11.42 7.18 11.05
N ARG A 11 -12.45 7.93 10.66
CA ARG A 11 -12.35 9.37 10.36
C ARG A 11 -13.16 10.21 11.36
N LEU A 12 -12.58 11.29 11.85
CA LEU A 12 -13.29 12.34 12.58
C LEU A 12 -13.85 13.35 11.59
N ARG A 13 -15.14 13.66 11.68
CA ARG A 13 -15.85 14.52 10.71
C ARG A 13 -15.85 16.00 11.07
N ALA A 14 -15.84 16.34 12.35
CA ALA A 14 -15.98 17.73 12.75
C ALA A 14 -14.62 18.44 12.67
N LEU A 15 -14.61 19.63 12.06
CA LEU A 15 -13.43 20.51 12.01
C LEU A 15 -12.89 20.86 13.41
N ASP A 16 -13.76 20.81 14.42
CA ASP A 16 -13.43 21.09 15.83
C ASP A 16 -13.22 19.84 16.68
N SER A 17 -13.39 18.65 16.11
CA SER A 17 -13.15 17.38 16.83
C SER A 17 -11.70 16.98 16.69
N LYS A 18 -10.94 17.09 17.76
CA LYS A 18 -9.57 16.59 17.87
C LYS A 18 -9.56 15.35 18.75
N ALA A 19 -8.86 14.31 18.31
CA ALA A 19 -8.49 13.21 19.16
C ALA A 19 -7.03 13.38 19.56
N ASP A 20 -6.76 13.31 20.84
CA ASP A 20 -5.44 13.37 21.45
C ASP A 20 -4.90 11.98 21.84
N ALA A 21 -5.77 10.97 21.72
CA ALA A 21 -5.42 9.59 22.03
C ALA A 21 -6.19 8.60 21.15
N VAL A 22 -5.57 7.44 20.92
CA VAL A 22 -6.17 6.27 20.26
C VAL A 22 -6.04 5.08 21.19
N GLN A 23 -7.15 4.38 21.45
CA GLN A 23 -7.15 3.13 22.18
C GLN A 23 -7.44 1.97 21.24
N LEU A 24 -6.52 1.01 21.17
CA LEU A 24 -6.74 -0.26 20.46
C LEU A 24 -7.22 -1.31 21.47
N ARG A 25 -8.33 -1.98 21.13
CA ARG A 25 -8.85 -3.08 21.90
C ARG A 25 -8.93 -4.34 21.06
N ALA A 26 -8.08 -5.32 21.35
CA ALA A 26 -8.18 -6.65 20.76
C ALA A 26 -8.98 -7.57 21.69
N VAL A 27 -10.00 -8.22 21.16
CA VAL A 27 -10.81 -9.20 21.89
C VAL A 27 -10.65 -10.54 21.19
N LEU A 28 -10.09 -11.50 21.92
CA LEU A 28 -9.82 -12.83 21.41
C LEU A 28 -10.90 -13.79 21.87
N TYR A 29 -11.44 -14.57 20.95
CA TYR A 29 -12.45 -15.60 21.23
C TYR A 29 -11.90 -16.97 20.86
N THR A 30 -12.18 -17.96 21.69
CA THR A 30 -11.93 -19.36 21.36
C THR A 30 -13.09 -20.22 21.83
N THR A 31 -13.44 -21.20 21.03
CA THR A 31 -14.38 -22.28 21.42
C THR A 31 -13.65 -23.46 22.04
N ASN A 32 -12.32 -23.51 21.89
CA ASN A 32 -11.47 -24.57 22.45
C ASN A 32 -10.67 -24.01 23.64
N ARG A 33 -11.01 -24.45 24.85
CA ARG A 33 -10.36 -24.02 26.09
C ARG A 33 -8.87 -24.42 26.21
N SER A 34 -8.44 -25.36 25.37
CA SER A 34 -7.03 -25.81 25.31
C SER A 34 -6.18 -24.96 24.35
N THR A 35 -6.80 -23.99 23.65
CA THR A 35 -6.12 -23.15 22.66
C THR A 35 -6.19 -21.70 23.09
N SER A 36 -5.04 -21.04 23.20
CA SER A 36 -4.95 -19.60 23.44
C SER A 36 -4.46 -18.91 22.17
N PRO A 37 -5.26 -18.02 21.57
CA PRO A 37 -4.78 -17.24 20.43
C PRO A 37 -3.61 -16.33 20.85
N THR A 38 -2.67 -16.10 19.94
CA THR A 38 -1.50 -15.24 20.18
C THR A 38 -1.52 -14.08 19.18
N ILE A 39 -1.34 -12.87 19.67
CA ILE A 39 -1.14 -11.67 18.87
C ILE A 39 0.36 -11.38 18.81
N PHE A 40 0.95 -11.38 17.61
CA PHE A 40 2.37 -11.07 17.43
C PHE A 40 2.61 -9.60 17.11
N LEU A 41 1.62 -8.92 16.52
CA LEU A 41 1.69 -7.53 16.13
C LEU A 41 0.29 -6.91 16.17
N LEU A 42 0.18 -5.77 16.84
CA LEU A 42 -0.96 -4.87 16.78
C LEU A 42 -0.42 -3.48 16.46
N SER A 43 -0.87 -2.87 15.39
CA SER A 43 -0.42 -1.54 14.96
C SER A 43 -1.60 -0.63 14.67
N ALA A 44 -1.38 0.67 14.86
CA ALA A 44 -2.24 1.72 14.39
C ALA A 44 -1.41 2.78 13.67
N SER A 45 -1.95 3.32 12.59
CA SER A 45 -1.39 4.47 11.91
C SER A 45 -2.33 5.65 12.09
N VAL A 46 -1.80 6.77 12.52
CA VAL A 46 -2.58 7.99 12.77
C VAL A 46 -2.03 9.11 11.90
N ALA A 47 -2.92 9.83 11.23
CA ALA A 47 -2.56 10.95 10.38
C ALA A 47 -3.45 12.14 10.67
N ASP A 48 -2.86 13.32 10.80
CA ASP A 48 -3.57 14.58 10.69
C ASP A 48 -3.56 15.04 9.23
N ARG A 49 -4.68 14.82 8.54
CA ARG A 49 -4.82 15.21 7.13
C ARG A 49 -4.90 16.74 6.91
N ALA A 50 -5.11 17.52 7.96
CA ALA A 50 -5.08 18.96 7.90
C ALA A 50 -3.66 19.52 8.09
N ALA A 51 -2.74 18.71 8.59
CA ALA A 51 -1.34 19.11 8.72
C ALA A 51 -0.74 19.33 7.32
N PRO A 52 0.05 20.40 7.14
CA PRO A 52 0.76 20.62 5.89
C PRO A 52 1.75 19.46 5.67
N LEU A 53 1.84 19.00 4.42
CA LEU A 53 2.85 18.01 4.05
C LEU A 53 4.25 18.56 4.35
N ALA A 54 5.15 17.67 4.76
CA ALA A 54 6.55 18.02 4.96
C ALA A 54 7.13 18.68 3.69
N PRO A 55 7.87 19.79 3.83
CA PRO A 55 8.48 20.45 2.68
C PRO A 55 9.47 19.51 2.00
N GLU A 56 9.43 19.48 0.67
CA GLU A 56 10.43 18.76 -0.10
C GLU A 56 11.81 19.43 0.08
N THR A 57 12.75 18.71 0.62
CA THR A 57 14.16 19.08 0.57
C THR A 57 14.72 18.80 -0.82
N GLY A 58 15.69 19.58 -1.28
CA GLY A 58 16.33 19.39 -2.57
C GLY A 58 16.85 17.95 -2.74
N TRP A 59 16.87 17.47 -3.97
CA TRP A 59 17.37 16.13 -4.29
C TRP A 59 18.88 16.04 -4.04
N THR A 60 19.29 15.08 -3.25
CA THR A 60 20.68 14.61 -3.10
C THR A 60 20.67 13.10 -3.14
N ALA A 61 21.56 12.49 -3.92
CA ALA A 61 21.66 11.05 -3.98
C ALA A 61 22.02 10.46 -2.60
N GLY A 62 21.43 9.32 -2.28
CA GLY A 62 21.62 8.64 -1.00
C GLY A 62 21.46 7.12 -1.11
N PRO A 63 21.44 6.39 0.01
CA PRO A 63 21.35 4.92 0.03
C PRO A 63 20.06 4.37 -0.58
N TRP A 64 19.05 5.20 -0.79
CA TRP A 64 17.80 4.88 -1.48
C TRP A 64 17.91 4.82 -3.01
N VAL A 65 19.05 5.29 -3.61
CA VAL A 65 19.33 5.14 -5.05
C VAL A 65 19.61 3.67 -5.33
N ARG A 66 18.57 2.91 -5.47
CA ARG A 66 18.60 1.48 -5.70
C ARG A 66 17.30 1.01 -6.35
N ASP A 67 17.32 -0.19 -6.87
CA ASP A 67 16.17 -0.90 -7.42
C ASP A 67 16.11 -2.28 -6.78
N LEU A 68 15.16 -2.49 -5.87
CA LEU A 68 14.97 -3.75 -5.20
C LEU A 68 14.38 -4.78 -6.20
N ASP A 69 14.86 -6.02 -6.16
CA ASP A 69 14.42 -7.06 -7.08
C ASP A 69 13.04 -7.63 -6.69
N VAL A 70 12.01 -6.78 -6.82
CA VAL A 70 10.62 -7.16 -6.57
C VAL A 70 10.06 -7.85 -7.80
N PRO A 71 9.61 -9.11 -7.73
CA PRO A 71 9.01 -9.81 -8.86
C PRO A 71 7.77 -9.08 -9.40
N GLY A 72 7.70 -8.90 -10.73
CA GLY A 72 6.54 -8.28 -11.38
C GLY A 72 5.33 -9.20 -11.46
N ARG A 73 4.12 -8.66 -11.22
CA ARG A 73 2.84 -9.35 -11.44
C ARG A 73 1.81 -8.38 -11.98
N SER A 74 1.16 -8.76 -13.07
CA SER A 74 0.09 -7.96 -13.65
C SER A 74 -1.26 -8.46 -13.17
N GLN A 75 -2.12 -7.56 -12.72
CA GLN A 75 -3.53 -7.85 -12.46
C GLN A 75 -4.29 -8.12 -13.77
N MET A 76 -3.81 -7.59 -14.90
CA MET A 76 -4.48 -7.67 -16.19
C MET A 76 -4.38 -9.06 -16.83
N THR A 77 -3.49 -9.92 -16.36
CA THR A 77 -3.38 -11.32 -16.78
C THR A 77 -4.30 -12.26 -16.02
N GLU A 78 -4.98 -11.76 -14.99
CA GLU A 78 -5.94 -12.51 -14.20
C GLU A 78 -7.32 -12.60 -14.89
N GLN A 79 -8.24 -13.37 -14.31
CA GLN A 79 -9.58 -13.52 -14.90
C GLN A 79 -10.29 -12.16 -15.04
N ALA A 80 -10.83 -11.89 -16.21
CA ALA A 80 -11.42 -10.59 -16.60
C ALA A 80 -12.50 -10.06 -15.63
N ARG A 81 -13.20 -10.97 -14.92
CA ARG A 81 -14.29 -10.61 -13.98
C ARG A 81 -13.82 -9.79 -12.77
N PHE A 82 -12.53 -9.88 -12.39
CA PHE A 82 -11.97 -9.17 -11.23
C PHE A 82 -10.63 -8.50 -11.52
N ALA A 83 -10.05 -8.70 -12.69
CA ALA A 83 -8.73 -8.19 -13.05
C ALA A 83 -8.58 -6.67 -12.80
N ARG A 84 -9.65 -5.89 -12.97
CA ARG A 84 -9.61 -4.44 -12.79
C ARG A 84 -9.71 -3.99 -11.33
N ASP A 85 -10.04 -4.90 -10.40
CA ASP A 85 -10.34 -4.57 -9.00
C ASP A 85 -9.26 -5.07 -8.03
N ILE A 86 -8.24 -5.80 -8.54
CA ILE A 86 -7.26 -6.51 -7.71
C ILE A 86 -5.85 -5.90 -7.72
N CYS A 87 -5.73 -4.58 -7.91
CA CYS A 87 -4.44 -3.91 -7.79
C CYS A 87 -3.80 -4.12 -6.40
N SER A 88 -4.61 -4.11 -5.35
CA SER A 88 -4.17 -4.34 -3.98
C SER A 88 -3.61 -5.75 -3.76
N PRO A 89 -4.34 -6.86 -4.04
CA PRO A 89 -3.78 -8.21 -3.93
C PRO A 89 -2.58 -8.46 -4.86
N ALA A 90 -2.58 -7.90 -6.07
CA ALA A 90 -1.46 -8.03 -6.99
C ALA A 90 -0.18 -7.37 -6.41
N SER A 91 -0.31 -6.15 -5.90
CA SER A 91 0.79 -5.43 -5.24
C SER A 91 1.28 -6.17 -4.00
N LEU A 92 0.35 -6.64 -3.15
CA LEU A 92 0.68 -7.44 -1.98
C LEU A 92 1.43 -8.71 -2.37
N SER A 93 0.98 -9.45 -3.39
CA SER A 93 1.61 -10.68 -3.84
C SER A 93 3.04 -10.46 -4.38
N MET A 94 3.30 -9.30 -5.01
CA MET A 94 4.66 -8.88 -5.40
C MET A 94 5.55 -8.62 -4.18
N ALA A 95 5.05 -7.85 -3.20
CA ALA A 95 5.79 -7.56 -1.97
C ALA A 95 6.05 -8.85 -1.16
N MET A 96 5.08 -9.75 -1.05
CA MET A 96 5.26 -11.05 -0.40
C MET A 96 6.28 -11.92 -1.11
N ALA A 97 6.28 -11.92 -2.47
CA ALA A 97 7.25 -12.67 -3.27
C ALA A 97 8.68 -12.18 -3.05
N PHE A 98 8.90 -10.88 -2.91
CA PHE A 98 10.19 -10.31 -2.55
C PHE A 98 10.74 -10.89 -1.23
N TRP A 99 9.87 -11.16 -0.27
CA TRP A 99 10.21 -11.77 1.03
C TRP A 99 10.17 -13.31 1.01
N GLY A 100 10.22 -13.92 -0.17
CA GLY A 100 10.25 -15.39 -0.30
C GLY A 100 8.91 -16.09 -0.03
N ARG A 101 7.81 -15.31 0.01
CA ARG A 101 6.43 -15.85 0.09
C ARG A 101 5.73 -15.52 -1.21
N SER A 102 5.59 -16.49 -2.11
CA SER A 102 5.13 -16.25 -3.48
C SER A 102 3.73 -16.84 -3.75
N PRO A 103 2.66 -16.35 -3.06
CA PRO A 103 1.30 -16.79 -3.37
C PRO A 103 0.91 -16.32 -4.77
N LEU A 104 0.01 -17.06 -5.44
CA LEU A 104 -0.60 -16.57 -6.67
C LEU A 104 -1.43 -15.31 -6.40
N THR A 105 -1.53 -14.42 -7.40
CA THR A 105 -2.35 -13.21 -7.28
C THR A 105 -3.81 -13.54 -7.01
N ALA A 106 -4.36 -14.56 -7.68
CA ALA A 106 -5.74 -15.01 -7.47
C ALA A 106 -5.98 -15.55 -6.05
N ASP A 107 -5.03 -16.31 -5.49
CA ASP A 107 -5.12 -16.82 -4.12
C ASP A 107 -5.05 -15.68 -3.10
N THR A 108 -4.16 -14.71 -3.35
CA THR A 108 -4.06 -13.50 -2.53
C THR A 108 -5.38 -12.72 -2.58
N ALA A 109 -5.96 -12.54 -3.78
CA ALA A 109 -7.24 -11.87 -3.94
C ALA A 109 -8.37 -12.58 -3.16
N ALA A 110 -8.46 -13.89 -3.26
CA ALA A 110 -9.45 -14.67 -2.52
C ALA A 110 -9.28 -14.55 -1.00
N ALA A 111 -8.03 -14.49 -0.53
CA ALA A 111 -7.72 -14.41 0.89
C ALA A 111 -8.00 -13.03 1.52
N VAL A 112 -7.81 -11.94 0.75
CA VAL A 112 -7.96 -10.55 1.25
C VAL A 112 -9.31 -9.92 0.89
N GLN A 113 -10.18 -10.66 0.20
CA GLN A 113 -11.51 -10.12 -0.14
C GLN A 113 -12.34 -9.89 1.12
N ASP A 114 -12.78 -8.67 1.33
CA ASP A 114 -13.85 -8.41 2.30
C ASP A 114 -15.16 -9.05 1.79
N ARG A 115 -15.63 -10.04 2.53
CA ARG A 115 -16.84 -10.80 2.16
C ARG A 115 -18.11 -9.94 2.21
N ARG A 116 -18.12 -8.88 3.01
CA ARG A 116 -19.25 -7.97 3.17
C ARG A 116 -19.35 -6.98 2.01
N THR A 117 -18.26 -6.30 1.71
CA THR A 117 -18.20 -5.26 0.67
C THR A 117 -17.83 -5.79 -0.71
N LYS A 118 -17.29 -7.03 -0.78
CA LYS A 118 -16.74 -7.67 -1.99
C LYS A 118 -15.51 -6.93 -2.57
N LYS A 119 -14.92 -6.03 -1.80
CA LYS A 119 -13.71 -5.29 -2.18
C LYS A 119 -12.44 -6.05 -1.82
N TYR A 120 -11.32 -5.67 -2.45
CA TYR A 120 -10.00 -6.28 -2.28
C TYR A 120 -8.95 -5.32 -1.70
N GLY A 121 -9.33 -4.06 -1.45
CA GLY A 121 -8.41 -2.99 -1.08
C GLY A 121 -8.32 -2.68 0.40
N ASP A 122 -8.96 -3.45 1.26
CA ASP A 122 -8.97 -3.22 2.71
C ASP A 122 -7.60 -3.61 3.29
N TRP A 123 -6.82 -2.65 3.71
CA TRP A 123 -5.42 -2.81 4.12
C TRP A 123 -5.23 -3.71 5.35
N PRO A 124 -6.10 -3.72 6.36
CA PRO A 124 -6.01 -4.68 7.45
C PRO A 124 -6.09 -6.14 7.00
N PHE A 125 -6.89 -6.46 5.98
CA PHE A 125 -6.93 -7.82 5.44
C PHE A 125 -5.63 -8.18 4.71
N ASN A 126 -5.04 -7.21 4.00
CA ASN A 126 -3.76 -7.39 3.33
C ASN A 126 -2.64 -7.70 4.34
N THR A 127 -2.53 -6.90 5.41
CA THR A 127 -1.52 -7.12 6.46
C THR A 127 -1.76 -8.41 7.23
N ALA A 128 -3.01 -8.77 7.49
CA ALA A 128 -3.37 -10.04 8.14
C ALA A 128 -3.00 -11.26 7.28
N TRP A 129 -3.20 -11.19 5.96
CA TRP A 129 -2.80 -12.27 5.05
C TRP A 129 -1.28 -12.43 4.99
N ALA A 130 -0.53 -11.34 4.90
CA ALA A 130 0.93 -11.37 4.97
C ALA A 130 1.41 -11.99 6.30
N ALA A 131 0.79 -11.61 7.42
CA ALA A 131 1.11 -12.15 8.74
C ALA A 131 0.84 -13.67 8.84
N ARG A 132 -0.27 -14.15 8.28
CA ARG A 132 -0.56 -15.61 8.18
C ARG A 132 0.50 -16.37 7.39
N SER A 133 1.16 -15.69 6.46
CA SER A 133 2.25 -16.26 5.66
C SER A 133 3.62 -16.14 6.35
N GLY A 134 3.66 -15.72 7.62
CA GLY A 134 4.86 -15.61 8.44
C GLY A 134 5.66 -14.32 8.22
N LEU A 135 5.06 -13.32 7.60
CA LEU A 135 5.65 -11.98 7.45
C LEU A 135 5.16 -11.04 8.54
N ARG A 136 5.93 -9.99 8.80
CA ARG A 136 5.48 -8.85 9.62
C ARG A 136 5.01 -7.76 8.67
N ALA A 137 3.76 -7.36 8.77
CA ALA A 137 3.16 -6.35 7.92
C ALA A 137 2.25 -5.43 8.75
N TRP A 138 2.30 -4.15 8.44
CA TRP A 138 1.48 -3.13 9.08
C TRP A 138 1.18 -2.00 8.11
N VAL A 139 0.18 -1.20 8.43
CA VAL A 139 -0.14 0.03 7.71
C VAL A 139 0.63 1.18 8.35
N SER A 140 1.29 2.00 7.52
CA SER A 140 1.99 3.22 7.95
C SER A 140 1.45 4.43 7.21
N TYR A 141 1.49 5.58 7.85
CA TYR A 141 1.35 6.87 7.22
C TYR A 141 2.73 7.50 7.04
N LEU A 142 3.06 7.84 5.80
CA LEU A 142 4.26 8.57 5.44
C LEU A 142 3.82 9.88 4.79
N ASP A 143 4.37 11.00 5.23
CA ASP A 143 3.99 12.35 4.81
C ASP A 143 4.93 12.97 3.78
N SER A 144 5.96 12.23 3.36
CA SER A 144 7.03 12.74 2.50
C SER A 144 7.67 11.64 1.66
N ILE A 145 8.27 12.04 0.53
CA ILE A 145 9.12 11.15 -0.25
C ILE A 145 10.35 10.70 0.57
N ALA A 146 10.84 11.54 1.49
CA ALA A 146 11.94 11.15 2.37
C ALA A 146 11.63 9.91 3.22
N GLY A 147 10.43 9.84 3.83
CA GLY A 147 10.01 8.65 4.55
C GLY A 147 10.00 7.39 3.68
N LEU A 148 9.60 7.53 2.40
CA LEU A 148 9.63 6.42 1.45
C LEU A 148 11.07 6.03 1.07
N GLN A 149 11.96 7.01 0.96
CA GLN A 149 13.39 6.79 0.73
C GLN A 149 14.04 6.03 1.88
N ASP A 150 13.67 6.33 3.12
CA ASP A 150 14.18 5.62 4.31
C ASP A 150 13.80 4.15 4.29
N GLU A 151 12.56 3.82 3.93
CA GLU A 151 12.12 2.43 3.77
C GLU A 151 12.91 1.70 2.66
N ILE A 152 13.09 2.34 1.51
CA ILE A 152 13.87 1.79 0.40
C ILE A 152 15.34 1.64 0.79
N ALA A 153 15.94 2.60 1.49
CA ALA A 153 17.31 2.52 1.99
C ALA A 153 17.49 1.34 2.95
N ALA A 154 16.50 1.09 3.79
CA ALA A 154 16.47 -0.07 4.69
C ALA A 154 16.22 -1.41 3.96
N GLY A 155 15.89 -1.39 2.66
CA GLY A 155 15.67 -2.59 1.86
C GLY A 155 14.21 -3.06 1.82
N PHE A 156 13.26 -2.21 2.20
CA PHE A 156 11.84 -2.55 2.25
C PHE A 156 11.09 -1.99 1.03
N PRO A 157 10.54 -2.84 0.14
CA PRO A 157 9.58 -2.38 -0.85
C PRO A 157 8.26 -1.99 -0.17
N VAL A 158 7.63 -0.91 -0.64
CA VAL A 158 6.45 -0.34 0.00
C VAL A 158 5.25 -0.38 -0.94
N VAL A 159 4.15 -0.96 -0.49
CA VAL A 159 2.87 -0.86 -1.22
C VAL A 159 2.21 0.47 -0.88
N VAL A 160 1.92 1.27 -1.90
CA VAL A 160 1.31 2.60 -1.74
C VAL A 160 0.04 2.74 -2.57
N SER A 161 -0.86 3.61 -2.12
CA SER A 161 -2.07 3.99 -2.86
C SER A 161 -1.86 5.34 -3.52
N ILE A 162 -2.17 5.43 -4.82
CA ILE A 162 -2.08 6.65 -5.61
C ILE A 162 -3.44 7.03 -6.21
N SER A 163 -3.62 8.31 -6.45
CA SER A 163 -4.79 8.86 -7.15
C SER A 163 -4.35 10.03 -8.03
N PHE A 164 -4.86 10.10 -9.25
CA PHE A 164 -4.52 11.18 -10.18
C PHE A 164 -5.57 11.32 -11.27
N GLU A 165 -5.70 12.53 -11.78
CA GLU A 165 -6.51 12.86 -12.95
C GLU A 165 -5.73 12.63 -14.26
N ALA A 166 -6.44 12.70 -15.39
CA ALA A 166 -5.83 12.47 -16.70
C ALA A 166 -4.62 13.40 -16.95
N GLY A 167 -3.48 12.79 -17.32
CA GLY A 167 -2.22 13.49 -17.53
C GLY A 167 -1.44 13.77 -16.21
N GLY A 168 -1.93 13.32 -15.06
CA GLY A 168 -1.29 13.54 -13.77
C GLY A 168 -0.09 12.63 -13.48
N LEU A 169 0.06 11.52 -14.22
CA LEU A 169 1.17 10.57 -14.04
C LEU A 169 1.60 9.99 -15.38
N ASP A 170 2.64 10.54 -15.97
CA ASP A 170 3.19 10.10 -17.25
C ASP A 170 3.72 8.67 -17.17
N GLY A 171 3.47 7.89 -18.21
CA GLY A 171 3.91 6.49 -18.27
C GLY A 171 3.05 5.51 -17.45
N SER A 172 2.01 5.98 -16.75
CA SER A 172 1.07 5.09 -16.08
C SER A 172 0.23 4.30 -17.11
N PRO A 173 -0.05 3.00 -16.84
CA PRO A 173 -0.99 2.23 -17.66
C PRO A 173 -2.44 2.74 -17.53
N LEU A 174 -2.74 3.46 -16.45
CA LEU A 174 -4.04 4.05 -16.20
C LEU A 174 -4.06 5.51 -16.67
N LYS A 175 -5.14 5.91 -17.32
CA LYS A 175 -5.33 7.33 -17.72
C LYS A 175 -5.64 8.22 -16.52
N ARG A 176 -6.36 7.68 -15.52
CA ARG A 176 -6.76 8.32 -14.26
C ARG A 176 -7.16 7.26 -13.25
N THR A 177 -7.09 7.57 -11.98
CA THR A 177 -7.61 6.70 -10.92
C THR A 177 -7.95 7.51 -9.67
N ARG A 178 -8.95 7.05 -8.92
CA ARG A 178 -9.30 7.58 -7.59
C ARG A 178 -8.70 6.74 -6.44
N GLY A 179 -7.97 5.69 -6.77
CA GLY A 179 -7.30 4.80 -5.85
C GLY A 179 -6.72 3.63 -6.64
N HIS A 180 -5.39 3.49 -6.63
CA HIS A 180 -4.68 2.41 -7.26
C HIS A 180 -3.46 2.04 -6.43
N LEU A 181 -3.29 0.77 -6.12
CA LEU A 181 -2.14 0.29 -5.37
C LEU A 181 -1.06 -0.23 -6.31
N LEU A 182 0.18 0.15 -5.99
CA LEU A 182 1.39 -0.32 -6.65
C LEU A 182 2.52 -0.49 -5.63
N VAL A 183 3.64 -1.09 -6.06
CA VAL A 183 4.81 -1.31 -5.20
C VAL A 183 5.91 -0.35 -5.58
N VAL A 184 6.31 0.53 -4.65
CA VAL A 184 7.57 1.28 -4.76
C VAL A 184 8.70 0.32 -4.43
N ARG A 185 9.67 0.23 -5.34
CA ARG A 185 10.81 -0.69 -5.25
C ARG A 185 12.16 0.03 -5.29
N GLY A 186 12.19 1.34 -5.53
CA GLY A 186 13.43 2.07 -5.57
C GLY A 186 13.33 3.48 -6.08
N PHE A 187 14.50 4.08 -6.27
CA PHE A 187 14.67 5.40 -6.85
C PHE A 187 15.85 5.43 -7.80
N THR A 188 15.72 6.20 -8.88
CA THR A 188 16.81 6.45 -9.82
C THR A 188 17.83 7.44 -9.23
N SER A 189 19.00 7.56 -9.85
CA SER A 189 20.01 8.59 -9.50
C SER A 189 19.51 10.03 -9.69
N PHE A 190 18.43 10.23 -10.44
CA PHE A 190 17.77 11.51 -10.66
C PHE A 190 16.60 11.78 -9.69
N GLY A 191 16.31 10.83 -8.80
CA GLY A 191 15.24 10.95 -7.82
C GLY A 191 13.87 10.48 -8.27
N ASP A 192 13.73 10.00 -9.49
CA ASP A 192 12.49 9.44 -9.98
C ASP A 192 12.18 8.11 -9.31
N VAL A 193 10.90 7.81 -9.16
CA VAL A 193 10.40 6.68 -8.36
C VAL A 193 10.29 5.44 -9.24
N ILE A 194 10.99 4.37 -8.86
CA ILE A 194 10.90 3.06 -9.52
C ILE A 194 9.80 2.26 -8.84
N VAL A 195 8.85 1.77 -9.64
CA VAL A 195 7.70 1.02 -9.14
C VAL A 195 7.48 -0.28 -9.92
N ASN A 196 6.74 -1.22 -9.32
CA ASN A 196 5.98 -2.23 -10.05
C ASN A 196 4.50 -1.84 -10.02
N ASP A 197 3.95 -1.52 -11.20
CA ASP A 197 2.55 -1.15 -11.38
C ASP A 197 1.75 -2.36 -11.90
N PRO A 198 0.83 -2.93 -11.10
CA PRO A 198 0.08 -4.12 -11.49
C PRO A 198 -0.93 -3.89 -12.62
N ALA A 199 -1.27 -2.63 -12.94
CA ALA A 199 -2.14 -2.31 -14.08
C ALA A 199 -1.45 -2.44 -15.45
N ALA A 200 -0.15 -2.72 -15.47
CA ALA A 200 0.58 -3.03 -16.70
C ALA A 200 0.00 -4.26 -17.40
N PRO A 201 0.09 -4.36 -18.75
CA PRO A 201 -0.49 -5.47 -19.52
C PRO A 201 -0.01 -6.86 -19.08
N ASP A 202 1.25 -6.97 -18.71
CA ASP A 202 1.90 -8.22 -18.32
C ASP A 202 2.98 -8.01 -17.25
N ALA A 203 3.49 -9.10 -16.67
CA ALA A 203 4.48 -9.06 -15.59
C ALA A 203 5.80 -8.38 -15.99
N SER A 204 6.24 -8.52 -17.22
CA SER A 204 7.52 -7.96 -17.72
C SER A 204 7.49 -6.44 -17.86
N THR A 205 6.30 -5.88 -17.99
CA THR A 205 6.06 -4.43 -18.17
C THR A 205 5.58 -3.73 -16.90
N THR A 206 5.49 -4.43 -15.77
CA THR A 206 5.08 -3.83 -14.48
C THR A 206 6.09 -2.82 -13.97
N ARG A 207 7.41 -3.07 -14.19
CA ARG A 207 8.44 -2.14 -13.76
C ARG A 207 8.36 -0.84 -14.55
N ARG A 208 8.16 0.29 -13.82
CA ARG A 208 8.04 1.63 -14.39
C ARG A 208 8.87 2.63 -13.59
N VAL A 209 9.15 3.77 -14.22
CA VAL A 209 9.78 4.92 -13.57
C VAL A 209 8.83 6.10 -13.71
N TYR A 210 8.43 6.66 -12.58
CA TYR A 210 7.56 7.83 -12.51
C TYR A 210 8.35 9.04 -12.06
N ARG A 211 8.13 10.18 -12.70
CA ARG A 211 8.74 11.44 -12.28
C ARG A 211 8.39 11.74 -10.84
N ARG A 212 9.38 12.06 -10.03
CA ARG A 212 9.25 12.33 -8.58
C ARG A 212 8.08 13.27 -8.28
N GLU A 213 7.99 14.41 -8.96
CA GLU A 213 6.96 15.42 -8.73
C GLU A 213 5.54 14.91 -9.03
N GLN A 214 5.37 14.19 -10.14
CA GLN A 214 4.08 13.62 -10.50
C GLN A 214 3.67 12.51 -9.54
N PHE A 215 4.62 11.63 -9.18
CA PHE A 215 4.38 10.57 -8.21
C PHE A 215 4.01 11.14 -6.84
N ARG A 216 4.75 12.14 -6.35
CA ARG A 216 4.45 12.80 -5.08
C ARG A 216 3.02 13.36 -5.05
N LYS A 217 2.61 14.07 -6.11
CA LYS A 217 1.25 14.60 -6.23
C LYS A 217 0.20 13.49 -6.25
N ALA A 218 0.45 12.41 -6.98
CA ALA A 218 -0.46 11.28 -7.07
C ALA A 218 -0.58 10.51 -5.74
N TRP A 219 0.48 10.46 -4.96
CA TRP A 219 0.52 9.71 -3.71
C TRP A 219 0.08 10.55 -2.50
N LEU A 220 0.63 11.74 -2.30
CA LEU A 220 0.38 12.58 -1.13
C LEU A 220 -0.78 13.58 -1.33
N GLY A 221 -1.19 13.82 -2.56
CA GLY A 221 -2.34 14.68 -2.89
C GLY A 221 -3.70 13.98 -2.81
N ASN A 222 -3.76 12.80 -2.21
CA ASN A 222 -4.93 11.91 -2.20
C ASN A 222 -5.79 12.11 -0.93
#